data_43b04b1a1450897bf0e13a19f061a213
#
_entry.id   43b04b1a1450897bf0e13a19f061a213
#
_cell.length_a   1.000
_cell.length_b   1.000
_cell.length_c   1.000
_cell.angle_alpha   90.00
_cell.angle_beta   90.00
_cell.angle_gamma   90.00
#
_symmetry.space_group_name_H-M   'P 1'
#
loop_
_entity.id
_entity.type
_entity.pdbx_description
1 polymer ?
#
loop_
_entity_poly.entity_id
_entity_poly.type
_entity_poly.pdbx_seq_one_letter_code
_entity_poly.pdbx_strand_id
1 'polypeptide(L)'
;MSEKSREDEKLSFKEQILRDLEKSKSYDQTLAGDENRASIPTSGLSAEELMADSLSAVENIINNAPAVPSHPSQDASVAPSHPSQDVPASPANESGPRPGPGSVRPNKVEREYNETPTRVAVSYKTAEKKEEQVRPETPTPVTETVDIISDTPRRSRREVAKPVKTKKEKKSGFKAFFISFLIFLALLSAGGYFGYQYVLASLEPVDPTSKEYVTVQIPEGASVQEIGSTLEKAGLVKHGIVFGMYTKYKNYSDLKAGYYNLQKSMSTDDLIKELQKGGTAEAQEPVLASLTIPEGYTIDQIAQAVGQLQGNFKEPLTADAFLAKVQDDNFISQEVSKYSNLLESLPTKESGARYRLEGFLFPATYSIKESTTIESLIDEMLAAMDKTLTPHYSTIKSKNLTVNELLTIASLVEKEGAKTDDRKLIAGVFYNRLNLGMPLQSNIAILYAEGKLGQKISLADDTEIDTTVNSPYNVYINQGLMPGPVDSPSVDAIESSINQTKSANLFFVADVTDGKVYFATNKADHDQNVAQHINNKLTQSSSSN
;
A
#
# COMPACT_ATOMS: atom_id res chain seq x y z
N MET A 1 -23.27 10.25 4.88
CA MET A 1 -22.00 10.11 5.59
C MET A 1 -20.92 10.66 4.67
N SER A 2 -20.11 11.61 5.11
CA SER A 2 -19.13 12.30 4.25
C SER A 2 -17.89 11.43 4.06
N GLU A 3 -17.20 11.59 2.91
CA GLU A 3 -15.93 10.90 2.60
C GLU A 3 -14.90 10.96 3.74
N LYS A 4 -14.96 11.99 4.56
CA LYS A 4 -14.08 12.21 5.71
C LYS A 4 -14.22 11.16 6.82
N SER A 5 -15.37 10.49 6.96
CA SER A 5 -15.55 9.42 7.94
C SER A 5 -15.05 8.04 7.47
N ARG A 6 -14.74 7.89 6.16
CA ARG A 6 -14.18 6.66 5.60
C ARG A 6 -12.65 6.58 5.65
N GLU A 7 -11.98 7.74 5.71
CA GLU A 7 -10.52 7.77 5.88
C GLU A 7 -10.09 7.47 7.32
N ASP A 8 -10.92 7.83 8.31
CA ASP A 8 -10.60 7.60 9.73
C ASP A 8 -10.71 6.11 10.14
N GLU A 9 -11.49 5.30 9.41
CA GLU A 9 -11.61 3.84 9.64
C GLU A 9 -10.37 3.03 9.24
N LYS A 10 -9.41 3.62 8.52
CA LYS A 10 -8.25 2.91 7.97
C LYS A 10 -6.95 3.12 8.75
N LEU A 11 -6.98 3.95 9.78
CA LEU A 11 -5.79 4.26 10.56
C LEU A 11 -5.67 3.34 11.77
N SER A 12 -4.43 2.94 12.12
CA SER A 12 -4.18 2.27 13.39
C SER A 12 -4.60 3.18 14.56
N PHE A 13 -4.96 2.58 15.70
CA PHE A 13 -5.34 3.33 16.91
C PHE A 13 -4.32 4.44 17.26
N LYS A 14 -3.02 4.13 17.13
CA LYS A 14 -1.93 5.07 17.36
C LYS A 14 -1.91 6.22 16.35
N GLU A 15 -2.11 5.94 15.08
CA GLU A 15 -2.17 6.96 14.02
C GLU A 15 -3.41 7.83 14.17
N GLN A 16 -4.52 7.27 14.67
CA GLN A 16 -5.72 8.03 14.98
C GLN A 16 -5.47 9.02 16.13
N ILE A 17 -4.82 8.58 17.21
CA ILE A 17 -4.41 9.44 18.33
C ILE A 17 -3.45 10.54 17.84
N LEU A 18 -2.42 10.20 17.07
CA LEU A 18 -1.47 11.18 16.54
C LEU A 18 -2.15 12.19 15.61
N ARG A 19 -3.08 11.77 14.78
CA ARG A 19 -3.83 12.64 13.88
C ARG A 19 -4.80 13.57 14.63
N ASP A 20 -5.43 13.07 15.70
CA ASP A 20 -6.31 13.87 16.54
C ASP A 20 -5.51 14.89 17.37
N LEU A 21 -4.30 14.53 17.81
CA LEU A 21 -3.34 15.45 18.43
C LEU A 21 -2.80 16.51 17.44
N GLU A 22 -2.53 16.15 16.20
CA GLU A 22 -2.16 17.12 15.16
C GLU A 22 -3.30 18.07 14.82
N LYS A 23 -4.54 17.56 14.75
CA LYS A 23 -5.73 18.41 14.54
C LYS A 23 -5.95 19.36 15.71
N SER A 24 -5.74 18.94 16.95
CA SER A 24 -5.85 19.82 18.12
C SER A 24 -4.78 20.92 18.12
N LYS A 25 -3.52 20.59 17.77
CA LYS A 25 -2.44 21.56 17.60
C LYS A 25 -2.70 22.58 16.48
N SER A 26 -3.29 22.15 15.37
CA SER A 26 -3.65 23.06 14.27
C SER A 26 -4.85 23.95 14.63
N TYR A 27 -5.73 23.50 15.51
CA TYR A 27 -6.87 24.28 16.01
C TYR A 27 -6.41 25.39 16.96
N ASP A 28 -5.45 25.11 17.85
CA ASP A 28 -4.84 26.09 18.75
C ASP A 28 -4.05 27.18 17.99
N GLN A 29 -3.34 26.82 16.91
CA GLN A 29 -2.64 27.79 16.07
C GLN A 29 -3.57 28.72 15.29
N THR A 30 -4.79 28.26 14.96
CA THR A 30 -5.80 29.09 14.28
C THR A 30 -6.54 30.02 15.27
N LEU A 31 -6.65 29.65 16.55
CA LEU A 31 -7.28 30.47 17.58
C LEU A 31 -6.36 31.61 18.10
N ALA A 32 -5.05 31.44 18.01
CA ALA A 32 -4.06 32.47 18.39
C ALA A 32 -3.98 33.65 17.41
N GLY A 33 -4.67 33.60 16.28
CA GLY A 33 -4.66 34.63 15.23
C GLY A 33 -5.86 35.57 15.19
N ASP A 34 -6.90 35.40 16.02
CA ASP A 34 -8.14 36.16 15.89
C ASP A 34 -8.66 36.66 17.25
N GLU A 35 -8.09 37.76 17.73
CA GLU A 35 -8.50 38.43 18.98
C GLU A 35 -9.82 39.20 18.86
N ASN A 36 -10.81 38.74 18.13
CA ASN A 36 -12.14 39.36 18.16
C ASN A 36 -13.26 38.45 17.67
N ARG A 37 -13.71 37.52 18.51
CA ARG A 37 -15.09 37.02 18.39
C ARG A 37 -15.63 36.35 19.65
N ALA A 38 -16.88 36.69 19.94
CA ALA A 38 -17.66 36.31 21.11
C ALA A 38 -17.83 34.79 21.26
N SER A 39 -17.84 34.37 22.51
CA SER A 39 -18.11 33.06 23.07
C SER A 39 -19.22 32.25 22.38
N ILE A 40 -18.84 31.06 21.87
CA ILE A 40 -19.74 29.95 21.54
C ILE A 40 -19.42 28.81 22.52
N PRO A 41 -20.41 28.13 23.12
CA PRO A 41 -20.15 27.06 24.08
C PRO A 41 -19.61 25.82 23.36
N THR A 42 -18.35 25.47 23.64
CA THR A 42 -17.71 24.23 23.19
C THR A 42 -18.07 23.10 24.13
N SER A 43 -18.91 22.17 23.65
CA SER A 43 -19.01 20.83 24.21
C SER A 43 -17.99 19.93 23.48
N GLY A 44 -16.77 19.92 23.95
CA GLY A 44 -15.69 19.06 23.51
C GLY A 44 -14.59 19.14 24.52
N LEU A 45 -14.08 17.99 24.97
CA LEU A 45 -12.96 17.87 25.86
C LEU A 45 -11.75 18.60 25.27
N SER A 46 -11.00 19.32 26.10
CA SER A 46 -9.77 20.02 25.67
C SER A 46 -8.68 19.02 25.32
N ALA A 47 -7.68 19.43 24.53
CA ALA A 47 -6.51 18.59 24.21
C ALA A 47 -5.80 18.10 25.48
N GLU A 48 -5.92 18.85 26.58
CA GLU A 48 -5.37 18.54 27.90
C GLU A 48 -6.16 17.45 28.62
N GLU A 49 -7.50 17.42 28.50
CA GLU A 49 -8.35 16.34 29.03
C GLU A 49 -8.11 15.04 28.27
N LEU A 50 -7.93 15.08 26.95
CA LEU A 50 -7.55 13.91 26.14
C LEU A 50 -6.15 13.37 26.50
N MET A 51 -5.20 14.27 26.84
CA MET A 51 -3.89 13.88 27.33
C MET A 51 -3.95 13.31 28.74
N ALA A 52 -4.74 13.91 29.64
CA ALA A 52 -4.94 13.41 31.00
C ALA A 52 -5.52 12.01 31.01
N ASP A 53 -6.51 11.75 30.17
CA ASP A 53 -7.11 10.43 30.03
C ASP A 53 -6.14 9.40 29.45
N SER A 54 -5.35 9.77 28.42
CA SER A 54 -4.32 8.89 27.83
C SER A 54 -3.28 8.45 28.85
N LEU A 55 -2.92 9.34 29.73
CA LEU A 55 -1.85 9.14 30.70
C LEU A 55 -2.35 8.40 31.94
N SER A 56 -3.60 8.65 32.35
CA SER A 56 -4.28 7.85 33.38
C SER A 56 -4.45 6.38 32.96
N ALA A 57 -4.66 6.16 31.66
CA ALA A 57 -4.76 4.83 31.09
C ALA A 57 -3.44 4.05 31.20
N VAL A 58 -2.33 4.70 30.81
CA VAL A 58 -0.99 4.11 30.92
C VAL A 58 -0.61 3.84 32.38
N GLU A 59 -0.96 4.76 33.29
CA GLU A 59 -0.67 4.63 34.72
C GLU A 59 -1.48 3.50 35.37
N ASN A 60 -2.76 3.33 35.01
CA ASN A 60 -3.58 2.23 35.50
C ASN A 60 -3.12 0.86 35.01
N ILE A 61 -2.64 0.78 33.76
CA ILE A 61 -2.03 -0.44 33.21
C ILE A 61 -0.80 -0.85 33.99
N ILE A 62 0.02 0.13 34.39
CA ILE A 62 1.26 -0.10 35.14
C ILE A 62 0.98 -0.42 36.60
N ASN A 63 0.03 0.28 37.22
CA ASN A 63 -0.25 0.17 38.66
C ASN A 63 -1.17 -1.00 39.03
N ASN A 64 -1.96 -1.52 38.09
CA ASN A 64 -2.85 -2.66 38.27
C ASN A 64 -2.26 -3.99 37.82
N ALA A 65 -0.97 -4.05 37.47
CA ALA A 65 -0.30 -5.32 37.29
C ALA A 65 -0.35 -6.10 38.61
N PRO A 66 -0.92 -7.32 38.64
CA PRO A 66 -1.05 -8.07 39.88
C PRO A 66 0.34 -8.33 40.45
N ALA A 67 0.52 -7.95 41.70
CA ALA A 67 1.72 -8.32 42.47
C ALA A 67 1.85 -9.84 42.47
N VAL A 68 2.98 -10.35 42.00
CA VAL A 68 3.30 -11.77 42.08
C VAL A 68 3.12 -12.23 43.52
N PRO A 69 2.26 -13.21 43.82
CA PRO A 69 2.13 -13.72 45.17
C PRO A 69 3.47 -14.35 45.58
N SER A 70 4.10 -13.78 46.58
CA SER A 70 5.25 -14.35 47.24
C SER A 70 4.83 -15.69 47.86
N HIS A 71 5.34 -16.79 47.36
CA HIS A 71 5.19 -18.10 47.97
C HIS A 71 5.83 -18.09 49.36
N PRO A 72 5.11 -18.51 50.42
CA PRO A 72 5.72 -18.75 51.72
C PRO A 72 6.57 -20.02 51.64
N SER A 73 7.83 -19.89 52.04
CA SER A 73 8.72 -20.99 52.32
C SER A 73 8.09 -21.91 53.39
N GLN A 74 7.82 -23.15 53.07
CA GLN A 74 7.59 -24.17 54.05
C GLN A 74 8.69 -25.21 53.97
N ASP A 75 9.48 -25.22 55.05
CA ASP A 75 10.43 -26.25 55.41
C ASP A 75 9.74 -27.58 55.78
N ALA A 76 10.52 -28.62 55.57
CA ALA A 76 10.60 -29.88 56.36
C ALA A 76 9.74 -31.06 55.93
N SER A 77 10.50 -32.03 55.42
CA SER A 77 10.55 -33.45 55.85
C SER A 77 9.25 -34.28 55.82
N VAL A 78 9.30 -35.35 55.12
CA VAL A 78 9.20 -36.76 55.50
C VAL A 78 8.93 -37.64 54.29
N ALA A 79 9.85 -38.55 53.98
CA ALA A 79 9.58 -39.71 53.14
C ALA A 79 8.73 -40.75 53.89
N PRO A 80 7.95 -41.58 53.17
CA PRO A 80 8.34 -42.97 53.13
C PRO A 80 8.09 -43.76 51.82
N SER A 81 9.09 -44.60 51.54
CA SER A 81 9.04 -46.02 51.11
C SER A 81 8.20 -46.48 49.93
N HIS A 82 8.96 -47.14 49.08
CA HIS A 82 8.61 -48.02 47.96
C HIS A 82 7.66 -49.18 48.26
N PRO A 83 7.13 -49.89 47.19
CA PRO A 83 7.87 -51.08 46.77
C PRO A 83 7.97 -51.26 45.24
N SER A 84 9.05 -51.96 44.91
CA SER A 84 9.55 -52.47 43.65
C SER A 84 8.64 -53.46 42.96
N GLN A 85 8.70 -53.56 41.63
CA GLN A 85 8.72 -54.84 40.92
C GLN A 85 9.27 -54.62 39.47
N ASP A 86 10.37 -55.23 39.28
CA ASP A 86 10.88 -56.20 38.28
C ASP A 86 11.08 -55.82 36.81
N VAL A 87 12.37 -55.88 36.53
CA VAL A 87 13.04 -55.94 35.22
C VAL A 87 13.05 -57.39 34.72
N PRO A 88 13.14 -57.65 33.43
CA PRO A 88 14.30 -58.43 33.00
C PRO A 88 15.11 -57.85 31.83
N ALA A 89 16.35 -58.29 31.85
CA ALA A 89 17.54 -57.83 31.18
C ALA A 89 17.74 -58.26 29.73
N SER A 90 18.65 -57.56 29.13
CA SER A 90 19.47 -57.68 27.92
C SER A 90 19.73 -59.06 27.30
N PRO A 91 20.30 -59.10 26.07
CA PRO A 91 21.77 -59.24 26.00
C PRO A 91 22.52 -58.38 24.97
N ALA A 92 23.79 -58.23 25.28
CA ALA A 92 24.87 -57.58 24.53
C ALA A 92 25.47 -58.50 23.48
N ASN A 93 26.16 -57.90 22.53
CA ASN A 93 27.47 -58.29 21.94
C ASN A 93 27.69 -57.39 20.71
N GLU A 94 28.88 -57.02 20.25
CA GLU A 94 30.31 -57.11 20.61
C GLU A 94 31.08 -56.16 19.70
N SER A 95 32.13 -55.55 20.25
CA SER A 95 33.48 -55.29 19.81
C SER A 95 33.80 -54.54 18.50
N GLY A 96 34.42 -53.46 18.64
CA GLY A 96 35.46 -52.57 18.16
C GLY A 96 36.28 -52.91 16.91
N PRO A 97 37.31 -52.15 16.49
CA PRO A 97 38.06 -51.10 17.21
C PRO A 97 38.37 -49.83 16.39
N ARG A 98 38.83 -48.78 17.06
CA ARG A 98 39.49 -47.60 16.46
C ARG A 98 40.87 -47.90 15.90
N PRO A 99 41.35 -47.05 14.94
CA PRO A 99 42.58 -46.29 15.20
C PRO A 99 42.48 -44.80 14.80
N GLY A 100 43.06 -43.91 15.58
CA GLY A 100 43.53 -42.60 15.19
C GLY A 100 45.04 -42.65 14.97
N PRO A 101 45.78 -41.52 14.95
CA PRO A 101 45.57 -40.25 14.28
C PRO A 101 46.64 -39.95 13.21
N GLY A 102 46.38 -39.13 12.24
CA GLY A 102 47.34 -38.69 11.25
C GLY A 102 47.23 -37.19 10.96
N SER A 103 48.17 -36.44 11.51
CA SER A 103 48.43 -35.07 11.19
C SER A 103 48.99 -34.91 9.79
N VAL A 104 48.40 -34.09 8.94
CA VAL A 104 49.11 -33.41 7.86
C VAL A 104 48.52 -32.02 7.65
N ARG A 105 49.29 -31.01 8.01
CA ARG A 105 49.25 -29.71 7.31
C ARG A 105 50.11 -29.88 6.06
N PRO A 106 49.78 -29.28 4.91
CA PRO A 106 50.26 -27.93 4.62
C PRO A 106 49.44 -27.12 3.62
N ASN A 107 49.88 -25.92 3.50
CA ASN A 107 49.91 -24.95 2.41
C ASN A 107 48.80 -23.91 2.31
N LYS A 108 49.22 -22.82 2.87
CA LYS A 108 48.96 -21.43 2.55
C LYS A 108 49.22 -21.17 1.05
N VAL A 109 48.15 -20.77 0.32
CA VAL A 109 48.30 -20.06 -0.93
C VAL A 109 47.60 -18.71 -0.72
N GLU A 110 48.47 -17.71 -0.55
CA GLU A 110 48.10 -16.31 -0.66
C GLU A 110 47.67 -16.03 -2.11
N ARG A 111 46.46 -15.54 -2.30
CA ARG A 111 46.11 -14.74 -3.48
C ARG A 111 45.60 -13.41 -2.99
N GLU A 112 46.45 -12.42 -3.19
CA GLU A 112 46.05 -11.00 -3.20
C GLU A 112 44.92 -10.81 -4.19
N TYR A 113 43.82 -10.29 -3.71
CA TYR A 113 42.86 -9.56 -4.52
C TYR A 113 42.80 -8.13 -4.03
N ASN A 114 43.57 -7.30 -4.72
CA ASN A 114 43.41 -5.85 -4.74
C ASN A 114 42.26 -5.55 -5.70
N GLU A 115 41.09 -5.23 -5.19
CA GLU A 115 40.07 -4.50 -5.94
C GLU A 115 39.37 -3.48 -5.06
N THR A 116 39.77 -2.25 -5.29
CA THR A 116 39.10 -1.03 -4.83
C THR A 116 37.74 -0.93 -5.46
N PRO A 117 36.65 -0.67 -4.71
CA PRO A 117 35.35 -0.39 -5.31
C PRO A 117 35.35 1.02 -5.88
N THR A 118 35.24 1.11 -7.19
CA THR A 118 35.04 2.34 -7.94
C THR A 118 33.65 2.89 -7.62
N ARG A 119 33.62 3.96 -6.85
CA ARG A 119 32.41 4.78 -6.68
C ARG A 119 32.07 5.46 -8.00
N VAL A 120 30.97 5.08 -8.61
CA VAL A 120 30.34 5.86 -9.68
C VAL A 120 29.58 7.00 -9.04
N ALA A 121 30.14 8.19 -9.13
CA ALA A 121 29.48 9.42 -8.78
C ALA A 121 28.56 9.83 -9.94
N VAL A 122 27.26 9.80 -9.72
CA VAL A 122 26.28 10.40 -10.64
C VAL A 122 26.22 11.90 -10.35
N SER A 123 26.83 12.68 -11.24
CA SER A 123 26.81 14.14 -11.22
C SER A 123 25.56 14.64 -11.94
N TYR A 124 24.67 15.28 -11.23
CA TYR A 124 23.58 16.06 -11.82
C TYR A 124 24.14 17.40 -12.32
N LYS A 125 24.26 17.56 -13.65
CA LYS A 125 24.53 18.85 -14.28
C LYS A 125 23.23 19.62 -14.40
N THR A 126 23.09 20.64 -13.61
CA THR A 126 22.17 21.76 -13.80
C THR A 126 22.60 22.53 -15.03
N ALA A 127 21.78 22.64 -16.04
CA ALA A 127 22.02 23.48 -17.20
C ALA A 127 21.44 24.87 -16.95
N GLU A 128 22.33 25.81 -16.73
CA GLU A 128 22.02 27.24 -16.75
C GLU A 128 21.74 27.73 -18.18
N LYS A 129 20.72 28.57 -18.26
CA LYS A 129 20.24 29.32 -19.39
C LYS A 129 21.28 30.36 -19.78
N LYS A 130 21.72 30.38 -21.04
CA LYS A 130 22.41 31.53 -21.62
C LYS A 130 21.72 31.91 -22.93
N GLU A 131 21.08 33.05 -22.88
CA GLU A 131 20.62 33.82 -24.05
C GLU A 131 21.83 34.33 -24.83
N GLU A 132 21.82 34.17 -26.14
CA GLU A 132 22.61 35.02 -27.01
C GLU A 132 21.82 35.30 -28.31
N GLN A 133 21.49 36.56 -28.44
CA GLN A 133 20.92 37.17 -29.66
C GLN A 133 21.96 37.19 -30.76
N VAL A 134 21.57 36.81 -31.98
CA VAL A 134 22.10 37.41 -33.22
C VAL A 134 21.00 37.36 -34.27
N ARG A 135 20.65 38.52 -34.74
CA ARG A 135 19.92 38.90 -35.97
C ARG A 135 20.95 39.45 -36.92
N PRO A 136 20.66 39.77 -38.18
CA PRO A 136 20.06 39.07 -39.31
C PRO A 136 20.99 39.09 -40.55
N GLU A 137 20.68 38.38 -41.61
CA GLU A 137 21.02 38.84 -42.96
C GLU A 137 20.15 38.16 -44.01
N THR A 138 19.45 39.02 -44.74
CA THR A 138 18.83 38.81 -46.04
C THR A 138 19.89 38.90 -47.15
N PRO A 139 19.71 38.26 -48.25
CA PRO A 139 19.89 38.94 -49.52
C PRO A 139 18.73 38.74 -50.49
N THR A 140 18.32 39.86 -51.04
CA THR A 140 17.54 40.11 -52.24
C THR A 140 18.42 40.00 -53.49
N PRO A 141 17.95 40.31 -54.67
CA PRO A 141 17.56 39.36 -55.74
C PRO A 141 18.47 39.54 -56.96
N VAL A 142 18.44 38.62 -57.87
CA VAL A 142 19.03 38.85 -59.21
C VAL A 142 17.97 38.70 -60.27
N THR A 143 17.72 39.84 -60.93
CA THR A 143 17.02 40.03 -62.14
C THR A 143 17.92 39.63 -63.32
N GLU A 144 17.42 38.92 -64.27
CA GLU A 144 17.94 38.99 -65.59
C GLU A 144 16.81 38.90 -66.63
N THR A 145 16.66 39.98 -67.30
CA THR A 145 15.90 40.26 -68.56
C THR A 145 16.61 39.68 -69.73
N VAL A 146 15.89 39.15 -70.67
CA VAL A 146 16.25 39.22 -72.11
C VAL A 146 15.00 39.40 -72.98
N ASP A 147 15.01 40.54 -73.65
CA ASP A 147 14.15 40.90 -74.80
C ASP A 147 14.35 39.97 -75.99
N ILE A 148 13.41 40.01 -76.93
CA ILE A 148 13.57 40.33 -78.35
C ILE A 148 12.27 40.02 -79.12
N ILE A 149 11.53 41.03 -79.52
CA ILE A 149 11.34 41.69 -80.80
C ILE A 149 10.43 40.98 -81.87
N SER A 150 9.37 41.71 -82.16
CA SER A 150 8.80 42.12 -83.51
C SER A 150 8.10 41.01 -84.31
N ASP A 151 6.99 41.22 -84.92
CA ASP A 151 6.69 42.21 -85.95
C ASP A 151 5.19 42.29 -86.24
N THR A 152 4.71 43.48 -86.54
CA THR A 152 3.46 43.78 -87.22
C THR A 152 3.61 43.58 -88.75
N PRO A 153 2.52 43.41 -89.55
CA PRO A 153 1.87 44.58 -90.11
C PRO A 153 0.34 44.51 -90.38
N ARG A 154 -0.25 45.64 -90.16
CA ARG A 154 -1.15 46.48 -90.95
C ARG A 154 -2.15 45.89 -91.96
N ARG A 155 -3.34 46.58 -91.93
CA ARG A 155 -4.37 46.94 -92.94
C ARG A 155 -5.56 45.99 -93.01
N SER A 156 -6.80 46.45 -93.11
CA SER A 156 -7.40 47.74 -93.57
C SER A 156 -8.90 47.75 -93.22
N ARG A 157 -9.34 48.88 -92.87
CA ARG A 157 -10.60 49.61 -93.02
C ARG A 157 -11.71 48.95 -93.86
N ARG A 158 -12.93 48.80 -93.24
CA ARG A 158 -14.19 49.18 -93.90
C ARG A 158 -15.28 49.50 -92.87
N GLU A 159 -15.77 50.72 -92.89
CA GLU A 159 -16.97 51.20 -92.20
C GLU A 159 -18.21 50.55 -92.82
N VAL A 160 -19.19 50.14 -92.00
CA VAL A 160 -20.62 50.17 -92.37
C VAL A 160 -21.44 50.21 -91.05
N ALA A 161 -22.25 51.31 -91.03
CA ALA A 161 -23.56 51.55 -90.41
C ALA A 161 -23.96 50.87 -89.10
N LYS A 162 -24.32 51.70 -88.14
CA LYS A 162 -25.05 51.39 -86.88
C LYS A 162 -26.48 50.96 -87.16
N PRO A 163 -27.01 50.04 -86.33
CA PRO A 163 -28.38 50.18 -85.87
C PRO A 163 -28.46 50.40 -84.33
N VAL A 164 -29.41 51.22 -84.00
CA VAL A 164 -29.80 51.61 -82.65
C VAL A 164 -30.06 50.38 -81.81
N LYS A 165 -29.36 50.22 -80.64
CA LYS A 165 -29.71 49.23 -79.64
C LYS A 165 -30.32 49.91 -78.44
N THR A 166 -31.56 49.55 -78.24
CA THR A 166 -32.31 49.75 -77.01
C THR A 166 -31.52 49.25 -75.77
N LYS A 167 -31.39 50.13 -74.81
CA LYS A 167 -30.85 49.77 -73.43
C LYS A 167 -31.72 48.72 -72.83
N LYS A 168 -31.27 47.49 -72.75
CA LYS A 168 -31.75 46.52 -71.73
C LYS A 168 -30.98 46.77 -70.43
N GLU A 169 -31.72 47.20 -69.45
CA GLU A 169 -31.22 47.31 -68.05
C GLU A 169 -30.75 45.94 -67.55
N LYS A 170 -29.44 45.76 -67.41
CA LYS A 170 -28.87 44.66 -66.63
C LYS A 170 -28.91 45.04 -65.18
N LYS A 171 -30.04 44.86 -64.51
CA LYS A 171 -30.15 44.87 -63.05
C LYS A 171 -30.57 43.49 -62.64
N SER A 172 -29.70 42.75 -62.02
CA SER A 172 -30.02 41.68 -61.05
C SER A 172 -29.02 40.50 -60.98
N GLY A 173 -27.98 40.41 -61.79
CA GLY A 173 -27.03 39.30 -61.63
C GLY A 173 -26.20 39.33 -60.34
N PHE A 174 -25.83 40.52 -59.88
CA PHE A 174 -24.93 40.67 -58.75
C PHE A 174 -25.62 40.34 -57.37
N LYS A 175 -26.90 40.71 -57.25
CA LYS A 175 -27.67 40.37 -56.06
C LYS A 175 -27.96 38.87 -55.97
N ALA A 176 -28.28 38.22 -57.10
CA ALA A 176 -28.49 36.77 -57.13
C ALA A 176 -27.19 35.98 -56.81
N PHE A 177 -26.05 36.45 -57.37
CA PHE A 177 -24.75 35.87 -57.04
C PHE A 177 -24.37 36.01 -55.55
N PHE A 178 -24.61 37.20 -55.00
CA PHE A 178 -24.31 37.47 -53.60
C PHE A 178 -25.21 36.64 -52.64
N ILE A 179 -26.48 36.48 -52.97
CA ILE A 179 -27.41 35.62 -52.22
C ILE A 179 -26.99 34.15 -52.32
N SER A 180 -26.64 33.67 -53.53
CA SER A 180 -26.13 32.31 -53.73
C SER A 180 -24.83 32.05 -53.00
N PHE A 181 -23.92 33.05 -52.97
CA PHE A 181 -22.67 32.97 -52.20
C PHE A 181 -22.91 32.92 -50.68
N LEU A 182 -23.87 33.73 -50.15
CA LEU A 182 -24.24 33.69 -48.75
C LEU A 182 -24.88 32.34 -48.36
N ILE A 183 -25.75 31.80 -49.22
CA ILE A 183 -26.33 30.47 -49.03
C ILE A 183 -25.23 29.40 -49.02
N PHE A 184 -24.27 29.48 -49.95
CA PHE A 184 -23.13 28.57 -49.99
C PHE A 184 -22.28 28.67 -48.71
N LEU A 185 -22.02 29.89 -48.23
CA LEU A 185 -21.29 30.13 -46.99
C LEU A 185 -22.04 29.61 -45.78
N ALA A 186 -23.37 29.79 -45.74
CA ALA A 186 -24.24 29.27 -44.69
C ALA A 186 -24.24 27.73 -44.69
N LEU A 187 -24.30 27.09 -45.87
CA LEU A 187 -24.21 25.63 -45.98
C LEU A 187 -22.84 25.11 -45.57
N LEU A 188 -21.75 25.81 -45.91
CA LEU A 188 -20.40 25.47 -45.44
C LEU A 188 -20.28 25.61 -43.94
N SER A 189 -20.82 26.69 -43.38
CA SER A 189 -20.82 26.91 -41.90
C SER A 189 -21.66 25.85 -41.17
N ALA A 190 -22.83 25.54 -41.71
CA ALA A 190 -23.68 24.48 -41.18
C ALA A 190 -22.99 23.10 -41.26
N GLY A 191 -22.40 22.78 -42.43
CA GLY A 191 -21.64 21.54 -42.63
C GLY A 191 -20.41 21.45 -41.73
N GLY A 192 -19.70 22.57 -41.55
CA GLY A 192 -18.57 22.67 -40.62
C GLY A 192 -19.01 22.46 -39.14
N TYR A 193 -20.12 23.08 -38.76
CA TYR A 193 -20.69 22.91 -37.40
C TYR A 193 -21.13 21.47 -37.15
N PHE A 194 -21.90 20.86 -38.05
CA PHE A 194 -22.31 19.46 -37.92
C PHE A 194 -21.13 18.50 -37.95
N GLY A 195 -20.13 18.75 -38.81
CA GLY A 195 -18.88 17.99 -38.84
C GLY A 195 -18.11 18.08 -37.53
N TYR A 196 -18.03 19.27 -36.95
CA TYR A 196 -17.40 19.49 -35.65
C TYR A 196 -18.13 18.73 -34.51
N GLN A 197 -19.46 18.83 -34.48
CA GLN A 197 -20.28 18.10 -33.50
C GLN A 197 -20.14 16.57 -33.67
N TYR A 198 -20.08 16.09 -34.90
CA TYR A 198 -19.85 14.66 -35.18
C TYR A 198 -18.49 14.18 -34.65
N VAL A 199 -17.43 14.96 -34.87
CA VAL A 199 -16.10 14.63 -34.32
C VAL A 199 -16.12 14.61 -32.80
N LEU A 200 -16.70 15.61 -32.13
CA LEU A 200 -16.81 15.64 -30.68
C LEU A 200 -17.57 14.42 -30.14
N ALA A 201 -18.73 14.12 -30.72
CA ALA A 201 -19.53 12.96 -30.32
C ALA A 201 -18.80 11.62 -30.55
N SER A 202 -17.89 11.58 -31.55
CA SER A 202 -17.08 10.38 -31.83
C SER A 202 -15.93 10.16 -30.88
N LEU A 203 -15.50 11.21 -30.14
CA LEU A 203 -14.44 11.14 -29.14
C LEU A 203 -14.95 10.80 -27.73
N GLU A 204 -16.26 10.89 -27.53
CA GLU A 204 -16.90 10.47 -26.28
C GLU A 204 -16.83 8.95 -26.11
N PRO A 205 -16.85 8.43 -24.87
CA PRO A 205 -16.93 7.01 -24.60
C PRO A 205 -18.03 6.31 -25.40
N VAL A 206 -17.81 5.06 -25.78
CA VAL A 206 -18.82 4.24 -26.45
C VAL A 206 -19.98 3.96 -25.52
N ASP A 207 -19.69 3.60 -24.28
CA ASP A 207 -20.65 3.39 -23.19
C ASP A 207 -20.08 3.93 -21.88
N PRO A 208 -20.47 5.16 -21.45
CA PRO A 208 -19.95 5.79 -20.23
C PRO A 208 -20.25 5.02 -18.94
N THR A 209 -21.20 4.10 -18.98
CA THR A 209 -21.66 3.33 -17.79
C THR A 209 -21.03 1.94 -17.69
N SER A 210 -20.39 1.48 -18.77
CA SER A 210 -19.80 0.15 -18.84
C SER A 210 -18.61 0.01 -17.90
N LYS A 211 -18.64 -1.05 -17.10
CA LYS A 211 -17.51 -1.50 -16.27
C LYS A 211 -16.79 -2.72 -16.89
N GLU A 212 -17.24 -3.15 -18.06
CA GLU A 212 -16.68 -4.29 -18.78
C GLU A 212 -15.33 -3.97 -19.39
N TYR A 213 -14.36 -4.82 -19.17
CA TYR A 213 -13.05 -4.77 -19.81
C TYR A 213 -13.06 -5.54 -21.11
N VAL A 214 -12.44 -4.98 -22.13
CA VAL A 214 -12.20 -5.62 -23.42
C VAL A 214 -10.70 -5.76 -23.60
N THR A 215 -10.23 -7.02 -23.70
CA THR A 215 -8.83 -7.30 -24.00
C THR A 215 -8.56 -7.08 -25.48
N VAL A 216 -7.61 -6.22 -25.81
CA VAL A 216 -7.23 -5.91 -27.19
C VAL A 216 -5.73 -6.05 -27.37
N GLN A 217 -5.31 -6.62 -28.51
CA GLN A 217 -3.90 -6.70 -28.88
C GLN A 217 -3.56 -5.62 -29.90
N ILE A 218 -2.53 -4.82 -29.61
CA ILE A 218 -1.91 -3.87 -30.52
C ILE A 218 -0.61 -4.50 -31.02
N PRO A 219 -0.50 -4.81 -32.33
CA PRO A 219 0.71 -5.40 -32.90
C PRO A 219 1.91 -4.45 -32.84
N GLU A 220 3.12 -5.01 -32.82
CA GLU A 220 4.34 -4.21 -32.97
C GLU A 220 4.37 -3.50 -34.33
N GLY A 221 4.76 -2.23 -34.33
CA GLY A 221 4.85 -1.42 -35.53
C GLY A 221 3.51 -0.99 -36.11
N ALA A 222 2.39 -1.24 -35.45
CA ALA A 222 1.08 -0.81 -35.89
C ALA A 222 1.01 0.72 -36.06
N SER A 223 0.51 1.18 -37.20
CA SER A 223 0.25 2.59 -37.42
C SER A 223 -0.92 3.08 -36.56
N VAL A 224 -0.99 4.41 -36.33
CA VAL A 224 -2.09 5.02 -35.56
C VAL A 224 -3.46 4.70 -36.16
N GLN A 225 -3.55 4.55 -37.50
CA GLN A 225 -4.77 4.17 -38.21
C GLN A 225 -5.15 2.70 -37.93
N GLU A 226 -4.18 1.80 -37.89
CA GLU A 226 -4.40 0.39 -37.57
C GLU A 226 -4.81 0.24 -36.11
N ILE A 227 -4.18 0.99 -35.20
CA ILE A 227 -4.59 1.05 -33.77
C ILE A 227 -6.05 1.51 -33.68
N GLY A 228 -6.40 2.64 -34.31
CA GLY A 228 -7.78 3.13 -34.33
C GLY A 228 -8.78 2.12 -34.89
N SER A 229 -8.43 1.41 -35.98
CA SER A 229 -9.27 0.35 -36.54
C SER A 229 -9.42 -0.85 -35.59
N THR A 230 -8.36 -1.20 -34.88
CA THR A 230 -8.38 -2.29 -33.90
C THR A 230 -9.29 -1.93 -32.71
N LEU A 231 -9.19 -0.70 -32.20
CA LEU A 231 -10.05 -0.21 -31.13
C LEU A 231 -11.53 -0.10 -31.57
N GLU A 232 -11.80 0.31 -32.80
CA GLU A 232 -13.16 0.36 -33.36
C GLU A 232 -13.77 -1.04 -33.46
N LYS A 233 -13.02 -2.03 -33.99
CA LYS A 233 -13.45 -3.43 -34.06
C LYS A 233 -13.72 -4.03 -32.68
N ALA A 234 -12.95 -3.60 -31.68
CA ALA A 234 -13.13 -4.01 -30.28
C ALA A 234 -14.28 -3.26 -29.59
N GLY A 235 -14.91 -2.28 -30.26
CA GLY A 235 -15.99 -1.48 -29.67
C GLY A 235 -15.55 -0.53 -28.57
N LEU A 236 -14.28 -0.09 -28.60
CA LEU A 236 -13.68 0.81 -27.62
C LEU A 236 -13.70 2.27 -28.08
N VAL A 237 -13.79 2.51 -29.38
CA VAL A 237 -14.00 3.82 -30.00
C VAL A 237 -15.12 3.74 -31.03
N LYS A 238 -15.86 4.83 -31.20
CA LYS A 238 -16.98 4.88 -32.16
C LYS A 238 -16.48 4.85 -33.61
N HIS A 239 -15.35 5.55 -33.89
CA HIS A 239 -14.76 5.66 -35.21
C HIS A 239 -13.22 5.71 -35.14
N GLY A 240 -12.56 4.67 -35.64
CA GLY A 240 -11.09 4.54 -35.63
C GLY A 240 -10.38 5.62 -36.45
N ILE A 241 -11.01 6.09 -37.54
CA ILE A 241 -10.46 7.19 -38.35
C ILE A 241 -10.41 8.49 -37.54
N VAL A 242 -11.47 8.77 -36.75
CA VAL A 242 -11.53 9.98 -35.91
C VAL A 242 -10.49 9.87 -34.80
N PHE A 243 -10.33 8.69 -34.19
CA PHE A 243 -9.26 8.41 -33.22
C PHE A 243 -7.88 8.75 -33.84
N GLY A 244 -7.59 8.23 -35.02
CA GLY A 244 -6.31 8.47 -35.70
C GLY A 244 -6.06 9.95 -36.03
N MET A 245 -7.10 10.69 -36.48
CA MET A 245 -6.99 12.14 -36.72
C MET A 245 -6.80 12.92 -35.43
N TYR A 246 -7.52 12.58 -34.35
CA TYR A 246 -7.41 13.21 -33.04
C TYR A 246 -6.03 13.03 -32.45
N THR A 247 -5.51 11.80 -32.47
CA THR A 247 -4.15 11.46 -32.00
C THR A 247 -3.10 12.33 -32.68
N LYS A 248 -3.20 12.50 -34.00
CA LYS A 248 -2.30 13.38 -34.77
C LYS A 248 -2.49 14.86 -34.45
N TYR A 249 -3.74 15.32 -34.32
CA TYR A 249 -4.05 16.72 -34.02
C TYR A 249 -3.50 17.14 -32.65
N LYS A 250 -3.58 16.25 -31.66
CA LYS A 250 -3.06 16.46 -30.29
C LYS A 250 -1.56 16.19 -30.16
N ASN A 251 -0.89 15.77 -31.24
CA ASN A 251 0.51 15.35 -31.26
C ASN A 251 0.82 14.25 -30.24
N TYR A 252 -0.12 13.35 -29.98
CA TYR A 252 0.15 12.18 -29.17
C TYR A 252 1.10 11.24 -29.93
N SER A 253 2.23 10.93 -29.34
CA SER A 253 3.23 9.98 -29.83
C SER A 253 3.37 8.78 -28.88
N ASP A 254 4.19 7.82 -29.26
CA ASP A 254 4.62 6.70 -28.41
C ASP A 254 3.50 5.76 -27.94
N LEU A 255 2.52 5.51 -28.86
CA LEU A 255 1.57 4.42 -28.66
C LEU A 255 2.33 3.08 -28.78
N LYS A 256 2.30 2.28 -27.73
CA LYS A 256 3.09 1.05 -27.62
C LYS A 256 2.28 -0.17 -28.04
N ALA A 257 2.98 -1.20 -28.47
CA ALA A 257 2.41 -2.51 -28.74
C ALA A 257 2.15 -3.29 -27.45
N GLY A 258 1.36 -4.37 -27.52
CA GLY A 258 1.08 -5.28 -26.43
C GLY A 258 -0.42 -5.57 -26.27
N TYR A 259 -0.74 -6.32 -25.22
CA TYR A 259 -2.11 -6.60 -24.81
C TYR A 259 -2.57 -5.58 -23.78
N TYR A 260 -3.78 -5.08 -23.94
CA TYR A 260 -4.40 -4.07 -23.10
C TYR A 260 -5.78 -4.51 -22.65
N ASN A 261 -6.12 -4.24 -21.39
CA ASN A 261 -7.48 -4.37 -20.87
C ASN A 261 -8.09 -2.96 -20.78
N LEU A 262 -8.95 -2.62 -21.72
CA LEU A 262 -9.55 -1.30 -21.87
C LEU A 262 -11.06 -1.37 -21.63
N GLN A 263 -11.67 -0.28 -21.18
CA GLN A 263 -13.11 -0.21 -20.93
C GLN A 263 -13.82 0.67 -21.95
N LYS A 264 -15.07 0.31 -22.28
CA LYS A 264 -15.93 1.10 -23.17
C LYS A 264 -16.31 2.46 -22.60
N SER A 265 -16.15 2.63 -21.27
CA SER A 265 -16.36 3.89 -20.56
C SER A 265 -15.18 4.86 -20.60
N MET A 266 -14.02 4.43 -21.10
CA MET A 266 -12.85 5.28 -21.23
C MET A 266 -13.06 6.32 -22.32
N SER A 267 -12.64 7.56 -22.04
CA SER A 267 -12.55 8.60 -23.07
C SER A 267 -11.42 8.28 -24.06
N THR A 268 -11.48 8.90 -25.24
CA THR A 268 -10.39 8.75 -26.24
C THR A 268 -9.03 9.17 -25.66
N ASP A 269 -8.98 10.21 -24.83
CA ASP A 269 -7.73 10.64 -24.17
C ASP A 269 -7.22 9.59 -23.17
N ASP A 270 -8.10 8.94 -22.42
CA ASP A 270 -7.70 7.90 -21.46
C ASP A 270 -7.21 6.64 -22.17
N LEU A 271 -7.88 6.23 -23.25
CA LEU A 271 -7.40 5.14 -24.12
C LEU A 271 -5.98 5.42 -24.64
N ILE A 272 -5.73 6.65 -25.12
CA ILE A 272 -4.40 7.05 -25.61
C ILE A 272 -3.36 6.99 -24.48
N LYS A 273 -3.67 7.49 -23.29
CA LYS A 273 -2.76 7.43 -22.15
C LYS A 273 -2.42 5.99 -21.75
N GLU A 274 -3.41 5.08 -21.76
CA GLU A 274 -3.15 3.67 -21.51
C GLU A 274 -2.23 3.05 -22.58
N LEU A 275 -2.46 3.35 -23.85
CA LEU A 275 -1.61 2.88 -24.94
C LEU A 275 -0.18 3.44 -24.85
N GLN A 276 0.02 4.63 -24.29
CA GLN A 276 1.35 5.21 -24.05
C GLN A 276 2.11 4.53 -22.90
N LYS A 277 1.42 4.03 -21.88
CA LYS A 277 2.05 3.28 -20.78
C LYS A 277 2.73 2.00 -21.29
N GLY A 278 2.10 1.33 -22.22
CA GLY A 278 2.54 0.05 -22.78
C GLY A 278 1.67 -1.11 -22.33
N GLY A 279 1.42 -2.03 -23.26
CA GLY A 279 0.71 -3.27 -23.00
C GLY A 279 1.61 -4.36 -22.40
N THR A 280 0.98 -5.45 -21.96
CA THR A 280 1.69 -6.65 -21.51
C THR A 280 2.11 -7.51 -22.70
N ALA A 281 3.13 -8.36 -22.52
CA ALA A 281 3.61 -9.26 -23.59
C ALA A 281 2.57 -10.33 -23.93
N GLU A 282 1.74 -10.73 -22.97
CA GLU A 282 0.68 -11.72 -23.11
C GLU A 282 -0.65 -11.16 -22.63
N ALA A 283 -1.75 -11.74 -23.13
CA ALA A 283 -3.09 -11.39 -22.65
C ALA A 283 -3.22 -11.77 -21.16
N GLN A 284 -3.51 -10.78 -20.34
CA GLN A 284 -3.74 -10.96 -18.91
C GLN A 284 -5.20 -10.70 -18.58
N GLU A 285 -5.68 -11.39 -17.57
CA GLU A 285 -7.00 -11.13 -17.03
C GLU A 285 -7.06 -9.75 -16.40
N PRO A 286 -8.10 -8.95 -16.65
CA PRO A 286 -8.19 -7.59 -16.10
C PRO A 286 -8.31 -7.59 -14.58
N VAL A 287 -7.67 -6.62 -13.95
CA VAL A 287 -7.84 -6.35 -12.52
C VAL A 287 -9.15 -5.60 -12.33
N LEU A 288 -10.11 -6.24 -11.64
CA LEU A 288 -11.44 -5.66 -11.38
C LEU A 288 -11.46 -4.78 -10.14
N ALA A 289 -10.66 -5.12 -9.13
CA ALA A 289 -10.54 -4.39 -7.88
C ALA A 289 -9.13 -4.54 -7.29
N SER A 290 -8.78 -3.66 -6.35
CA SER A 290 -7.56 -3.77 -5.55
C SER A 290 -7.96 -3.93 -4.09
N LEU A 291 -7.45 -4.96 -3.42
CA LEU A 291 -7.61 -5.18 -2.00
C LEU A 291 -6.32 -4.77 -1.29
N THR A 292 -6.37 -3.68 -0.54
CA THR A 292 -5.24 -3.26 0.29
C THR A 292 -5.46 -3.74 1.72
N ILE A 293 -4.52 -4.54 2.23
CA ILE A 293 -4.46 -4.99 3.61
C ILE A 293 -3.35 -4.20 4.30
N PRO A 294 -3.69 -3.26 5.18
CA PRO A 294 -2.71 -2.53 5.98
C PRO A 294 -1.97 -3.44 6.96
N GLU A 295 -0.78 -3.01 7.33
CA GLU A 295 0.01 -3.61 8.41
C GLU A 295 -0.78 -3.57 9.73
N GLY A 296 -0.63 -4.62 10.54
CA GLY A 296 -1.33 -4.74 11.81
C GLY A 296 -2.83 -5.08 11.69
N TYR A 297 -3.34 -5.52 10.52
CA TYR A 297 -4.71 -6.03 10.41
C TYR A 297 -4.83 -7.43 10.99
N THR A 298 -5.95 -7.68 11.69
CA THR A 298 -6.35 -9.02 12.12
C THR A 298 -7.07 -9.75 10.98
N ILE A 299 -7.19 -11.07 11.08
CA ILE A 299 -7.99 -11.87 10.14
C ILE A 299 -9.44 -11.36 10.05
N ASP A 300 -10.04 -10.93 11.15
CA ASP A 300 -11.40 -10.34 11.12
C ASP A 300 -11.45 -9.07 10.27
N GLN A 301 -10.43 -8.20 10.37
CA GLN A 301 -10.34 -6.98 9.57
C GLN A 301 -10.06 -7.28 8.09
N ILE A 302 -9.21 -8.27 7.81
CA ILE A 302 -8.97 -8.76 6.43
C ILE A 302 -10.27 -9.27 5.83
N ALA A 303 -11.02 -10.10 6.56
CA ALA A 303 -12.32 -10.61 6.14
C ALA A 303 -13.32 -9.48 5.83
N GLN A 304 -13.39 -8.46 6.68
CA GLN A 304 -14.23 -7.28 6.43
C GLN A 304 -13.82 -6.55 5.16
N ALA A 305 -12.50 -6.37 4.93
CA ALA A 305 -11.99 -5.73 3.72
C ALA A 305 -12.34 -6.55 2.46
N VAL A 306 -12.22 -7.88 2.52
CA VAL A 306 -12.63 -8.78 1.44
C VAL A 306 -14.13 -8.64 1.16
N GLY A 307 -14.97 -8.59 2.19
CA GLY A 307 -16.42 -8.45 2.05
C GLY A 307 -16.88 -7.10 1.49
N GLN A 308 -16.00 -6.08 1.44
CA GLN A 308 -16.28 -4.78 0.84
C GLN A 308 -15.94 -4.72 -0.65
N LEU A 309 -15.29 -5.75 -1.20
CA LEU A 309 -14.93 -5.81 -2.62
C LEU A 309 -16.18 -5.75 -3.52
N GLN A 310 -16.08 -4.94 -4.56
CA GLN A 310 -17.14 -4.75 -5.56
C GLN A 310 -16.61 -5.17 -6.93
N GLY A 311 -17.31 -6.07 -7.61
CA GLY A 311 -16.93 -6.53 -8.93
C GLY A 311 -17.78 -7.72 -9.38
N ASN A 312 -17.68 -8.09 -10.65
CA ASN A 312 -18.29 -9.29 -11.21
C ASN A 312 -17.29 -10.44 -11.07
N PHE A 313 -17.11 -10.96 -9.88
CA PHE A 313 -16.26 -12.11 -9.61
C PHE A 313 -17.00 -13.42 -9.94
N LYS A 314 -16.27 -14.45 -10.37
CA LYS A 314 -16.87 -15.79 -10.65
C LYS A 314 -17.47 -16.41 -9.40
N GLU A 315 -16.82 -16.17 -8.25
CA GLU A 315 -17.28 -16.63 -6.94
C GLU A 315 -17.42 -15.41 -6.01
N PRO A 316 -18.44 -15.42 -5.13
CA PRO A 316 -18.63 -14.32 -4.18
C PRO A 316 -17.44 -14.22 -3.21
N LEU A 317 -16.76 -13.07 -3.19
CA LEU A 317 -15.73 -12.76 -2.22
C LEU A 317 -16.40 -12.08 -1.01
N THR A 318 -16.78 -12.91 -0.01
CA THR A 318 -17.48 -12.43 1.19
C THR A 318 -16.62 -12.62 2.44
N ALA A 319 -16.88 -11.80 3.49
CA ALA A 319 -16.23 -11.94 4.79
C ALA A 319 -16.43 -13.34 5.38
N ASP A 320 -17.66 -13.86 5.33
CA ASP A 320 -17.98 -15.19 5.88
C ASP A 320 -17.27 -16.32 5.14
N ALA A 321 -17.18 -16.24 3.81
CA ALA A 321 -16.43 -17.22 3.02
C ALA A 321 -14.94 -17.20 3.34
N PHE A 322 -14.37 -16.00 3.55
CA PHE A 322 -12.98 -15.84 3.96
C PHE A 322 -12.74 -16.45 5.35
N LEU A 323 -13.57 -16.09 6.34
CA LEU A 323 -13.47 -16.64 7.71
C LEU A 323 -13.68 -18.17 7.74
N ALA A 324 -14.57 -18.69 6.94
CA ALA A 324 -14.75 -20.13 6.81
C ALA A 324 -13.51 -20.83 6.23
N LYS A 325 -12.88 -20.22 5.20
CA LYS A 325 -11.72 -20.81 4.53
C LYS A 325 -10.46 -20.79 5.41
N VAL A 326 -10.17 -19.70 6.14
CA VAL A 326 -9.01 -19.63 7.06
C VAL A 326 -9.14 -20.58 8.25
N GLN A 327 -10.31 -21.20 8.44
CA GLN A 327 -10.59 -22.21 9.49
C GLN A 327 -10.78 -23.63 8.91
N ASP A 328 -10.74 -23.79 7.58
CA ASP A 328 -10.89 -25.08 6.93
C ASP A 328 -9.59 -25.90 7.06
N ASP A 329 -9.64 -26.99 7.84
CA ASP A 329 -8.46 -27.83 8.09
C ASP A 329 -7.91 -28.52 6.87
N ASN A 330 -8.77 -28.87 5.89
CA ASN A 330 -8.30 -29.49 4.66
C ASN A 330 -7.50 -28.48 3.84
N PHE A 331 -7.99 -27.26 3.73
CA PHE A 331 -7.28 -26.16 3.10
C PHE A 331 -5.96 -25.86 3.83
N ILE A 332 -6.00 -25.66 5.15
CA ILE A 332 -4.79 -25.41 5.95
C ILE A 332 -3.76 -26.52 5.76
N SER A 333 -4.18 -27.79 5.73
CA SER A 333 -3.26 -28.93 5.54
C SER A 333 -2.61 -28.93 4.16
N GLN A 334 -3.32 -28.50 3.13
CA GLN A 334 -2.76 -28.29 1.78
C GLN A 334 -1.71 -27.17 1.79
N GLU A 335 -2.03 -26.04 2.40
CA GLU A 335 -1.11 -24.90 2.49
C GLU A 335 0.13 -25.22 3.34
N VAL A 336 0.00 -25.97 4.43
CA VAL A 336 1.14 -26.50 5.21
C VAL A 336 2.06 -27.34 4.35
N SER A 337 1.50 -28.18 3.47
CA SER A 337 2.31 -28.99 2.55
C SER A 337 3.03 -28.16 1.51
N LYS A 338 2.42 -27.05 1.07
CA LYS A 338 2.94 -26.12 0.07
C LYS A 338 4.00 -25.17 0.64
N TYR A 339 3.74 -24.61 1.80
CA TYR A 339 4.59 -23.62 2.49
C TYR A 339 5.18 -24.21 3.78
N SER A 340 5.86 -25.36 3.66
CA SER A 340 6.34 -26.11 4.84
C SER A 340 7.26 -25.31 5.76
N ASN A 341 8.13 -24.45 5.22
CA ASN A 341 9.00 -23.61 6.05
C ASN A 341 8.23 -22.52 6.82
N LEU A 342 7.21 -21.95 6.18
CA LEU A 342 6.38 -20.91 6.78
C LEU A 342 5.45 -21.49 7.85
N LEU A 343 4.80 -22.62 7.57
CA LEU A 343 3.70 -23.15 8.34
C LEU A 343 4.06 -24.40 9.19
N GLU A 344 5.35 -24.80 9.27
CA GLU A 344 5.81 -25.92 10.09
C GLU A 344 5.39 -25.78 11.57
N SER A 345 5.43 -24.55 12.08
CA SER A 345 5.12 -24.23 13.48
C SER A 345 3.74 -23.63 13.70
N LEU A 346 2.84 -23.79 12.72
CA LEU A 346 1.48 -23.27 12.82
C LEU A 346 0.78 -23.76 14.10
N PRO A 347 0.06 -22.89 14.85
CA PRO A 347 -0.67 -23.29 16.05
C PRO A 347 -1.58 -24.49 15.79
N THR A 348 -1.61 -25.45 16.74
CA THR A 348 -2.56 -26.57 16.65
C THR A 348 -3.98 -26.09 16.99
N LYS A 349 -4.99 -26.90 16.69
CA LYS A 349 -6.38 -26.59 17.07
C LYS A 349 -6.58 -26.45 18.58
N GLU A 350 -5.84 -27.28 19.34
CA GLU A 350 -5.93 -27.37 20.79
C GLU A 350 -5.15 -26.25 21.49
N SER A 351 -4.35 -25.48 20.75
CA SER A 351 -3.54 -24.40 21.31
C SER A 351 -4.37 -23.25 21.88
N GLY A 352 -5.65 -23.16 21.50
CA GLY A 352 -6.52 -22.04 21.84
C GLY A 352 -6.29 -20.82 20.93
N ALA A 353 -5.56 -20.96 19.82
CA ALA A 353 -5.45 -19.92 18.82
C ALA A 353 -6.83 -19.61 18.22
N ARG A 354 -7.18 -18.32 18.14
CA ARG A 354 -8.45 -17.87 17.57
C ARG A 354 -8.53 -18.19 16.07
N TYR A 355 -7.46 -17.87 15.34
CA TYR A 355 -7.22 -18.27 13.95
C TYR A 355 -5.80 -18.81 13.84
N ARG A 356 -5.65 -20.00 13.26
CA ARG A 356 -4.33 -20.62 13.09
C ARG A 356 -3.43 -19.85 12.11
N LEU A 357 -4.04 -19.17 11.12
CA LEU A 357 -3.34 -18.37 10.11
C LEU A 357 -3.17 -16.89 10.50
N GLU A 358 -3.55 -16.48 11.73
CA GLU A 358 -3.35 -15.10 12.17
C GLU A 358 -1.87 -14.72 12.13
N GLY A 359 -1.57 -13.57 11.50
CA GLY A 359 -0.21 -13.06 11.33
C GLY A 359 0.61 -13.73 10.23
N PHE A 360 0.09 -14.79 9.58
CA PHE A 360 0.75 -15.46 8.45
C PHE A 360 0.32 -14.91 7.09
N LEU A 361 -0.75 -14.12 7.04
CA LEU A 361 -1.24 -13.46 5.83
C LEU A 361 -0.54 -12.10 5.68
N PHE A 362 0.27 -11.96 4.62
CA PHE A 362 1.13 -10.78 4.47
C PHE A 362 0.31 -9.51 4.15
N PRO A 363 0.56 -8.37 4.82
CA PRO A 363 -0.10 -7.11 4.54
C PRO A 363 0.46 -6.49 3.25
N ALA A 364 -0.37 -6.39 2.22
CA ALA A 364 -0.03 -5.82 0.91
C ALA A 364 -1.27 -5.37 0.15
N THR A 365 -1.07 -4.86 -1.07
CA THR A 365 -2.15 -4.61 -2.03
C THR A 365 -2.21 -5.76 -3.03
N TYR A 366 -3.36 -6.44 -3.08
CA TYR A 366 -3.64 -7.60 -3.93
C TYR A 366 -4.53 -7.21 -5.10
N SER A 367 -4.20 -7.71 -6.29
CA SER A 367 -4.96 -7.47 -7.52
C SER A 367 -6.07 -8.50 -7.66
N ILE A 368 -7.32 -8.06 -7.57
CA ILE A 368 -8.50 -8.94 -7.64
C ILE A 368 -9.00 -9.00 -9.09
N LYS A 369 -9.02 -10.20 -9.63
CA LYS A 369 -9.46 -10.52 -10.99
C LYS A 369 -10.82 -11.21 -10.95
N GLU A 370 -11.45 -11.43 -12.11
CA GLU A 370 -12.71 -12.17 -12.20
C GLU A 370 -12.56 -13.61 -11.66
N SER A 371 -11.41 -14.24 -11.95
CA SER A 371 -11.11 -15.62 -11.55
C SER A 371 -10.63 -15.77 -10.11
N THR A 372 -10.39 -14.66 -9.38
CA THR A 372 -9.91 -14.71 -8.00
C THR A 372 -10.94 -15.42 -7.11
N THR A 373 -10.50 -16.45 -6.40
CA THR A 373 -11.26 -17.15 -5.36
C THR A 373 -10.70 -16.80 -3.98
N ILE A 374 -11.46 -17.07 -2.93
CA ILE A 374 -10.96 -16.90 -1.54
C ILE A 374 -9.70 -17.73 -1.31
N GLU A 375 -9.66 -18.97 -1.82
CA GLU A 375 -8.49 -19.85 -1.71
C GLU A 375 -7.26 -19.24 -2.37
N SER A 376 -7.40 -18.79 -3.64
CA SER A 376 -6.27 -18.19 -4.37
C SER A 376 -5.78 -16.89 -3.73
N LEU A 377 -6.68 -16.12 -3.11
CA LEU A 377 -6.33 -14.90 -2.40
C LEU A 377 -5.53 -15.19 -1.12
N ILE A 378 -5.96 -16.17 -0.32
CA ILE A 378 -5.23 -16.60 0.89
C ILE A 378 -3.88 -17.18 0.49
N ASP A 379 -3.83 -18.00 -0.55
CA ASP A 379 -2.58 -18.55 -1.10
C ASP A 379 -1.60 -17.45 -1.53
N GLU A 380 -2.08 -16.41 -2.21
CA GLU A 380 -1.24 -15.25 -2.60
C GLU A 380 -0.70 -14.51 -1.37
N MET A 381 -1.50 -14.37 -0.30
CA MET A 381 -1.08 -13.75 0.96
C MET A 381 -0.02 -14.60 1.67
N LEU A 382 -0.18 -15.92 1.70
CA LEU A 382 0.81 -16.86 2.25
C LEU A 382 2.11 -16.86 1.42
N ALA A 383 2.00 -16.88 0.09
CA ALA A 383 3.15 -16.80 -0.81
C ALA A 383 3.97 -15.52 -0.60
N ALA A 384 3.29 -14.39 -0.35
CA ALA A 384 3.95 -13.12 -0.06
C ALA A 384 4.70 -13.15 1.28
N MET A 385 4.12 -13.76 2.32
CA MET A 385 4.78 -13.95 3.61
C MET A 385 5.98 -14.92 3.49
N ASP A 386 5.82 -16.05 2.83
CA ASP A 386 6.90 -17.02 2.61
C ASP A 386 8.08 -16.38 1.87
N LYS A 387 7.78 -15.60 0.82
CA LYS A 387 8.79 -14.84 0.08
C LYS A 387 9.53 -13.83 0.97
N THR A 388 8.80 -13.14 1.85
CA THR A 388 9.37 -12.17 2.81
C THR A 388 10.27 -12.85 3.81
N LEU A 389 9.89 -14.04 4.33
CA LEU A 389 10.65 -14.77 5.32
C LEU A 389 11.76 -15.66 4.75
N THR A 390 11.75 -15.95 3.44
CA THR A 390 12.76 -16.80 2.78
C THR A 390 14.21 -16.42 3.12
N PRO A 391 14.64 -15.14 3.10
CA PRO A 391 15.99 -14.75 3.47
C PRO A 391 16.30 -14.98 4.97
N HIS A 392 15.30 -15.14 5.80
CA HIS A 392 15.42 -15.14 7.27
C HIS A 392 15.28 -16.52 7.91
N TYR A 393 14.79 -17.56 7.22
CA TYR A 393 14.56 -18.88 7.81
C TYR A 393 15.80 -19.47 8.51
N SER A 394 16.98 -19.33 7.91
CA SER A 394 18.23 -19.81 8.53
C SER A 394 18.57 -19.06 9.80
N THR A 395 18.31 -17.75 9.85
CA THR A 395 18.54 -16.91 11.02
C THR A 395 17.55 -17.22 12.12
N ILE A 396 16.27 -17.38 11.80
CA ILE A 396 15.21 -17.77 12.73
C ILE A 396 15.60 -19.07 13.43
N LYS A 397 15.93 -20.10 12.64
CA LYS A 397 16.36 -21.40 13.17
C LYS A 397 17.64 -21.32 14.02
N SER A 398 18.62 -20.50 13.63
CA SER A 398 19.87 -20.34 14.39
C SER A 398 19.64 -19.67 15.77
N LYS A 399 18.56 -18.93 15.91
CA LYS A 399 18.13 -18.31 17.18
C LYS A 399 17.24 -19.23 18.02
N ASN A 400 17.02 -20.47 17.58
CA ASN A 400 16.10 -21.44 18.18
C ASN A 400 14.66 -20.89 18.28
N LEU A 401 14.24 -20.10 17.31
CA LEU A 401 12.87 -19.61 17.17
C LEU A 401 12.15 -20.39 16.09
N THR A 402 10.87 -20.60 16.28
CA THR A 402 9.93 -21.00 15.25
C THR A 402 9.39 -19.77 14.51
N VAL A 403 8.83 -19.95 13.32
CA VAL A 403 8.18 -18.86 12.59
C VAL A 403 6.99 -18.33 13.36
N ASN A 404 6.20 -19.20 13.99
CA ASN A 404 5.07 -18.79 14.84
C ASN A 404 5.53 -17.88 15.99
N GLU A 405 6.58 -18.25 16.72
CA GLU A 405 7.12 -17.44 17.82
C GLU A 405 7.63 -16.08 17.34
N LEU A 406 8.33 -16.06 16.20
CA LEU A 406 8.79 -14.82 15.60
C LEU A 406 7.63 -13.89 15.23
N LEU A 407 6.63 -14.40 14.48
CA LEU A 407 5.47 -13.62 14.05
C LEU A 407 4.61 -13.18 15.25
N THR A 408 4.54 -14.01 16.29
CA THR A 408 3.85 -13.65 17.54
C THR A 408 4.50 -12.45 18.23
N ILE A 409 5.84 -12.41 18.32
CA ILE A 409 6.57 -11.25 18.85
C ILE A 409 6.42 -10.06 17.91
N ALA A 410 6.57 -10.27 16.59
CA ALA A 410 6.47 -9.22 15.60
C ALA A 410 5.10 -8.53 15.59
N SER A 411 4.01 -9.28 15.83
CA SER A 411 2.66 -8.72 15.91
C SER A 411 2.47 -7.79 17.13
N LEU A 412 3.08 -8.12 18.28
CA LEU A 412 3.12 -7.20 19.42
C LEU A 412 3.98 -5.96 19.13
N VAL A 413 5.16 -6.17 18.55
CA VAL A 413 6.08 -5.08 18.17
C VAL A 413 5.44 -4.13 17.15
N GLU A 414 4.64 -4.65 16.22
CA GLU A 414 3.88 -3.85 15.24
C GLU A 414 2.99 -2.82 15.93
N LYS A 415 2.29 -3.22 16.98
CA LYS A 415 1.36 -2.37 17.72
C LYS A 415 2.03 -1.43 18.73
N GLU A 416 3.13 -1.84 19.33
CA GLU A 416 3.80 -1.09 20.39
C GLU A 416 4.83 -0.09 19.88
N GLY A 417 5.46 -0.36 18.72
CA GLY A 417 6.55 0.44 18.18
C GLY A 417 6.17 1.24 16.94
N ALA A 418 6.47 2.56 16.90
CA ALA A 418 6.27 3.38 15.71
C ALA A 418 7.53 3.52 14.83
N LYS A 419 8.71 3.41 15.44
CA LYS A 419 10.00 3.61 14.77
C LYS A 419 10.82 2.33 14.82
N THR A 420 11.60 2.06 13.80
CA THR A 420 12.46 0.87 13.69
C THR A 420 13.38 0.67 14.90
N ASP A 421 14.02 1.74 15.39
CA ASP A 421 14.93 1.64 16.54
C ASP A 421 14.18 1.31 17.84
N ASP A 422 13.00 1.90 18.03
CA ASP A 422 12.12 1.58 19.18
C ASP A 422 11.58 0.16 19.06
N ARG A 423 11.15 -0.29 17.87
CA ARG A 423 10.72 -1.67 17.59
C ARG A 423 11.79 -2.69 17.98
N LYS A 424 13.05 -2.44 17.64
CA LYS A 424 14.17 -3.32 18.01
C LYS A 424 14.40 -3.40 19.53
N LEU A 425 14.26 -2.28 20.22
CA LEU A 425 14.38 -2.23 21.68
C LEU A 425 13.19 -2.89 22.37
N ILE A 426 11.96 -2.67 21.89
CA ILE A 426 10.74 -3.30 22.40
C ILE A 426 10.81 -4.82 22.20
N ALA A 427 11.22 -5.29 21.02
CA ALA A 427 11.47 -6.70 20.78
C ALA A 427 12.50 -7.26 21.79
N GLY A 428 13.56 -6.50 22.07
CA GLY A 428 14.55 -6.85 23.09
C GLY A 428 13.94 -7.01 24.47
N VAL A 429 13.02 -6.14 24.87
CA VAL A 429 12.29 -6.25 26.16
C VAL A 429 11.45 -7.53 26.19
N PHE A 430 10.70 -7.83 25.13
CA PHE A 430 9.90 -9.08 25.09
C PHE A 430 10.77 -10.32 25.19
N TYR A 431 11.87 -10.40 24.46
CA TYR A 431 12.81 -11.54 24.59
C TYR A 431 13.44 -11.63 25.97
N ASN A 432 13.82 -10.51 26.59
CA ASN A 432 14.35 -10.51 27.96
C ASN A 432 13.34 -11.03 28.98
N ARG A 433 12.07 -10.60 28.85
CA ARG A 433 10.99 -11.10 29.73
C ARG A 433 10.75 -12.59 29.52
N LEU A 434 10.70 -13.07 28.30
CA LEU A 434 10.58 -14.49 27.98
C LEU A 434 11.71 -15.32 28.63
N ASN A 435 12.96 -14.85 28.46
CA ASN A 435 14.13 -15.52 29.03
C ASN A 435 14.11 -15.58 30.57
N LEU A 436 13.46 -14.63 31.23
CA LEU A 436 13.30 -14.57 32.68
C LEU A 436 12.00 -15.21 33.19
N GLY A 437 11.17 -15.76 32.31
CA GLY A 437 9.86 -16.28 32.67
C GLY A 437 8.88 -15.20 33.16
N MET A 438 9.09 -13.94 32.75
CA MET A 438 8.20 -12.83 33.11
C MET A 438 6.99 -12.79 32.17
N PRO A 439 5.79 -12.45 32.65
CA PRO A 439 4.64 -12.15 31.78
C PRO A 439 4.96 -11.00 30.84
N LEU A 440 4.46 -11.06 29.59
CA LEU A 440 4.73 -10.00 28.60
C LEU A 440 3.97 -8.71 28.87
N GLN A 441 2.77 -8.78 29.46
CA GLN A 441 1.96 -7.65 29.90
C GLN A 441 1.67 -6.63 28.78
N SER A 442 1.07 -7.08 27.69
CA SER A 442 0.60 -6.25 26.60
C SER A 442 -0.92 -6.28 26.51
N ASN A 443 -1.56 -5.11 26.54
CA ASN A 443 -3.01 -4.96 26.35
C ASN A 443 -3.47 -5.43 24.97
N ILE A 444 -2.59 -5.33 23.99
CA ILE A 444 -2.86 -5.73 22.60
C ILE A 444 -3.34 -7.19 22.54
N ALA A 445 -2.72 -8.07 23.33
CA ALA A 445 -3.10 -9.47 23.37
C ALA A 445 -4.49 -9.70 24.00
N ILE A 446 -4.86 -8.92 25.01
CA ILE A 446 -6.20 -8.96 25.62
C ILE A 446 -7.25 -8.46 24.62
N LEU A 447 -7.00 -7.31 23.98
CA LEU A 447 -7.90 -6.75 22.98
C LEU A 447 -8.16 -7.72 21.83
N TYR A 448 -7.12 -8.44 21.40
CA TYR A 448 -7.27 -9.49 20.40
C TYR A 448 -8.15 -10.65 20.90
N ALA A 449 -7.90 -11.13 22.13
CA ALA A 449 -8.69 -12.20 22.74
C ALA A 449 -10.19 -11.87 22.80
N GLU A 450 -10.50 -10.61 23.09
CA GLU A 450 -11.88 -10.10 23.17
C GLU A 450 -12.48 -9.72 21.80
N GLY A 451 -11.70 -9.79 20.70
CA GLY A 451 -12.14 -9.37 19.37
C GLY A 451 -12.30 -7.86 19.22
N LYS A 452 -11.63 -7.10 20.05
CA LYS A 452 -11.68 -5.63 20.09
C LYS A 452 -10.46 -4.98 19.40
N LEU A 453 -9.41 -5.74 19.10
CA LEU A 453 -8.21 -5.21 18.46
C LEU A 453 -8.54 -4.61 17.08
N GLY A 454 -8.11 -3.36 16.86
CA GLY A 454 -8.42 -2.60 15.66
C GLY A 454 -9.78 -1.90 15.67
N GLN A 455 -10.57 -2.07 16.71
CA GLN A 455 -11.75 -1.23 16.94
C GLN A 455 -11.33 0.12 17.54
N LYS A 456 -12.15 1.14 17.33
CA LYS A 456 -11.96 2.44 17.95
C LYS A 456 -12.32 2.31 19.43
N ILE A 457 -11.32 2.19 20.27
CA ILE A 457 -11.47 2.10 21.72
C ILE A 457 -11.18 3.48 22.28
N SER A 458 -12.02 3.98 23.20
CA SER A 458 -11.72 5.21 23.93
C SER A 458 -10.59 4.94 24.93
N LEU A 459 -9.86 5.98 25.32
CA LEU A 459 -8.84 5.87 26.37
C LEU A 459 -9.42 5.38 27.70
N ALA A 460 -10.68 5.71 27.99
CA ALA A 460 -11.38 5.19 29.15
C ALA A 460 -11.56 3.66 29.06
N ASP A 461 -11.95 3.14 27.87
CA ASP A 461 -12.11 1.70 27.66
C ASP A 461 -10.77 0.95 27.76
N ASP A 462 -9.65 1.59 27.34
CA ASP A 462 -8.31 1.00 27.44
C ASP A 462 -7.83 0.91 28.91
N THR A 463 -8.28 1.83 29.78
CA THR A 463 -8.00 1.77 31.22
C THR A 463 -8.83 0.72 31.96
N GLU A 464 -9.98 0.34 31.40
CA GLU A 464 -10.91 -0.62 31.97
C GLU A 464 -10.70 -2.06 31.45
N ILE A 465 -9.60 -2.31 30.70
CA ILE A 465 -9.28 -3.65 30.20
C ILE A 465 -9.14 -4.63 31.36
N ASP A 466 -9.95 -5.70 31.31
CA ASP A 466 -9.89 -6.77 32.31
C ASP A 466 -8.65 -7.65 32.11
N THR A 467 -7.60 -7.37 32.88
CA THR A 467 -6.36 -8.18 32.87
C THR A 467 -6.51 -9.54 33.53
N THR A 468 -7.70 -9.90 34.03
CA THR A 468 -7.99 -11.20 34.65
C THR A 468 -8.74 -12.16 33.73
N VAL A 469 -9.06 -11.74 32.50
CA VAL A 469 -9.77 -12.56 31.53
C VAL A 469 -9.11 -13.93 31.35
N ASN A 470 -9.90 -14.99 31.41
CA ASN A 470 -9.41 -16.36 31.18
C ASN A 470 -9.26 -16.64 29.69
N SER A 471 -8.11 -16.32 29.14
CA SER A 471 -7.76 -16.55 27.73
C SER A 471 -6.31 -17.02 27.61
N PRO A 472 -5.99 -17.90 26.67
CA PRO A 472 -4.61 -18.25 26.36
C PRO A 472 -3.81 -17.05 25.82
N TYR A 473 -4.47 -15.99 25.36
CA TYR A 473 -3.85 -14.72 24.95
C TYR A 473 -3.60 -13.76 26.14
N ASN A 474 -4.04 -14.10 27.35
CA ASN A 474 -3.81 -13.22 28.50
C ASN A 474 -2.36 -13.32 29.00
N VAL A 475 -1.50 -12.46 28.49
CA VAL A 475 -0.08 -12.36 28.81
C VAL A 475 0.21 -11.61 30.14
N TYR A 476 -0.81 -11.30 30.93
CA TYR A 476 -0.67 -10.81 32.32
C TYR A 476 -0.60 -11.95 33.31
N ILE A 477 -1.39 -13.02 33.09
CA ILE A 477 -1.47 -14.19 33.98
C ILE A 477 -0.73 -15.40 33.41
N ASN A 478 -0.60 -15.52 32.07
CA ASN A 478 0.14 -16.60 31.44
C ASN A 478 1.59 -16.16 31.18
N GLN A 479 2.53 -17.02 31.56
CA GLN A 479 3.95 -16.86 31.21
C GLN A 479 4.22 -17.40 29.82
N GLY A 480 5.21 -16.84 29.13
CA GLY A 480 5.58 -17.25 27.79
C GLY A 480 4.81 -16.49 26.71
N LEU A 481 4.86 -17.02 25.48
CA LEU A 481 4.14 -16.49 24.34
C LEU A 481 2.70 -16.98 24.33
N MET A 482 1.82 -16.17 23.83
CA MET A 482 0.47 -16.55 23.44
C MET A 482 0.50 -17.58 22.29
N PRO A 483 -0.62 -18.27 21.99
CA PRO A 483 -0.65 -19.37 21.01
C PRO A 483 -0.16 -19.01 19.60
N GLY A 484 -0.33 -17.76 19.22
CA GLY A 484 0.07 -17.25 17.92
C GLY A 484 -0.02 -15.73 17.84
N PRO A 485 0.25 -15.15 16.67
CA PRO A 485 0.17 -13.71 16.43
C PRO A 485 -1.21 -13.12 16.73
N VAL A 486 -1.28 -11.81 16.84
CA VAL A 486 -2.53 -11.06 17.09
C VAL A 486 -2.91 -10.18 15.88
N ASP A 487 -2.03 -10.03 14.91
CA ASP A 487 -2.23 -9.30 13.67
C ASP A 487 -1.17 -9.65 12.63
N SER A 488 -1.30 -9.08 11.42
CA SER A 488 -0.37 -9.22 10.31
C SER A 488 0.75 -8.18 10.41
N PRO A 489 1.97 -8.54 10.87
CA PRO A 489 3.05 -7.59 11.11
C PRO A 489 3.67 -7.09 9.80
N SER A 490 4.21 -5.86 9.82
CA SER A 490 5.02 -5.28 8.77
C SER A 490 6.38 -5.97 8.63
N VAL A 491 7.05 -5.76 7.47
CA VAL A 491 8.44 -6.18 7.27
C VAL A 491 9.35 -5.59 8.36
N ASP A 492 9.16 -4.31 8.69
CA ASP A 492 9.98 -3.63 9.70
C ASP A 492 9.80 -4.25 11.10
N ALA A 493 8.57 -4.62 11.49
CA ALA A 493 8.33 -5.31 12.77
C ALA A 493 8.95 -6.73 12.79
N ILE A 494 8.85 -7.45 11.67
CA ILE A 494 9.48 -8.77 11.51
C ILE A 494 11.01 -8.66 11.62
N GLU A 495 11.64 -7.77 10.84
CA GLU A 495 13.08 -7.57 10.85
C GLU A 495 13.58 -7.04 12.20
N SER A 496 12.83 -6.16 12.86
CA SER A 496 13.13 -5.65 14.19
C SER A 496 13.08 -6.76 15.25
N SER A 497 12.16 -7.71 15.10
CA SER A 497 12.05 -8.88 15.99
C SER A 497 13.16 -9.91 15.73
N ILE A 498 13.59 -10.06 14.47
CA ILE A 498 14.75 -10.89 14.12
C ILE A 498 16.06 -10.25 14.64
N ASN A 499 16.21 -8.94 14.46
CA ASN A 499 17.45 -8.19 14.72
C ASN A 499 17.29 -7.25 15.92
N GLN A 500 16.69 -7.76 17.00
CA GLN A 500 16.46 -6.98 18.22
C GLN A 500 17.75 -6.37 18.78
N THR A 501 17.64 -5.17 19.34
CA THR A 501 18.75 -4.54 20.06
C THR A 501 18.94 -5.23 21.40
N LYS A 502 20.15 -5.76 21.63
CA LYS A 502 20.50 -6.38 22.92
C LYS A 502 20.60 -5.31 24.00
N SER A 503 19.82 -5.43 25.02
CA SER A 503 19.80 -4.55 26.19
C SER A 503 19.45 -5.35 27.44
N ALA A 504 19.60 -4.76 28.62
CA ALA A 504 19.10 -5.31 29.87
C ALA A 504 17.68 -4.80 30.21
N ASN A 505 17.01 -4.11 29.28
CA ASN A 505 15.70 -3.51 29.52
C ASN A 505 14.64 -4.60 29.70
N LEU A 506 13.80 -4.41 30.73
CA LEU A 506 12.65 -5.26 31.07
C LEU A 506 11.32 -4.51 30.97
N PHE A 507 11.37 -3.19 30.88
CA PHE A 507 10.20 -2.31 30.84
C PHE A 507 10.38 -1.24 29.79
N PHE A 508 9.27 -0.78 29.24
CA PHE A 508 9.21 0.40 28.41
C PHE A 508 7.90 1.18 28.64
N VAL A 509 7.90 2.45 28.37
CA VAL A 509 6.70 3.30 28.30
C VAL A 509 6.86 4.26 27.14
N ALA A 510 5.81 4.43 26.35
CA ALA A 510 5.79 5.37 25.24
C ALA A 510 5.12 6.68 25.68
N ASP A 511 5.80 7.80 25.44
CA ASP A 511 5.21 9.14 25.56
C ASP A 511 4.37 9.44 24.32
N VAL A 512 3.06 9.44 24.48
CA VAL A 512 2.11 9.65 23.36
C VAL A 512 2.17 11.06 22.77
N THR A 513 2.79 12.04 23.48
CA THR A 513 2.86 13.43 23.04
C THR A 513 3.99 13.68 22.04
N ASP A 514 5.16 13.08 22.23
CA ASP A 514 6.32 13.22 21.36
C ASP A 514 6.76 11.93 20.69
N GLY A 515 6.06 10.82 20.98
CA GLY A 515 6.33 9.51 20.40
C GLY A 515 7.66 8.90 20.84
N LYS A 516 8.25 9.37 21.95
CA LYS A 516 9.46 8.79 22.51
C LYS A 516 9.12 7.60 23.38
N VAL A 517 9.97 6.58 23.31
CA VAL A 517 9.87 5.40 24.16
C VAL A 517 11.01 5.44 25.18
N TYR A 518 10.66 5.30 26.45
CA TYR A 518 11.60 5.26 27.57
C TYR A 518 11.70 3.84 28.08
N PHE A 519 12.92 3.35 28.22
CA PHE A 519 13.22 1.99 28.62
C PHE A 519 13.81 1.95 30.03
N ALA A 520 13.55 0.85 30.76
CA ALA A 520 14.09 0.63 32.10
C ALA A 520 14.45 -0.83 32.31
N THR A 521 15.45 -1.06 33.18
CA THR A 521 15.92 -2.40 33.54
C THR A 521 15.20 -2.97 34.77
N ASN A 522 14.55 -2.12 35.54
CA ASN A 522 13.82 -2.50 36.77
C ASN A 522 12.55 -1.65 36.93
N LYS A 523 11.66 -2.10 37.78
CA LYS A 523 10.35 -1.44 38.00
C LYS A 523 10.49 -0.03 38.59
N ALA A 524 11.47 0.21 39.48
CA ALA A 524 11.62 1.52 40.10
C ALA A 524 12.00 2.62 39.07
N ASP A 525 12.94 2.30 38.18
CA ASP A 525 13.32 3.21 37.09
C ASP A 525 12.16 3.39 36.07
N HIS A 526 11.39 2.32 35.82
CA HIS A 526 10.20 2.41 35.01
C HIS A 526 9.16 3.35 35.59
N ASP A 527 8.84 3.19 36.91
CA ASP A 527 7.89 4.06 37.59
C ASP A 527 8.38 5.52 37.61
N GLN A 528 9.70 5.73 37.71
CA GLN A 528 10.29 7.05 37.61
C GLN A 528 10.11 7.63 36.20
N ASN A 529 10.31 6.82 35.14
CA ASN A 529 10.05 7.25 33.75
C ASN A 529 8.58 7.64 33.57
N VAL A 530 7.64 6.84 34.06
CA VAL A 530 6.22 7.17 34.04
C VAL A 530 5.95 8.49 34.75
N ALA A 531 6.41 8.63 36.01
CA ALA A 531 6.22 9.86 36.77
C ALA A 531 6.82 11.09 36.10
N GLN A 532 8.03 10.97 35.54
CA GLN A 532 8.79 12.10 35.00
C GLN A 532 8.32 12.51 33.61
N HIS A 533 8.04 11.57 32.72
CA HIS A 533 7.77 11.85 31.32
C HIS A 533 6.28 11.83 31.00
N ILE A 534 5.46 11.24 31.84
CA ILE A 534 4.03 11.13 31.70
C ILE A 534 3.31 12.05 32.70
N ASN A 535 3.37 11.75 34.00
CA ASN A 535 2.57 12.44 35.03
C ASN A 535 2.95 13.91 35.25
N ASN A 536 4.26 14.27 35.18
CA ASN A 536 4.70 15.66 35.37
C ASN A 536 4.27 16.60 34.23
N LYS A 537 4.10 16.08 33.02
CA LYS A 537 3.58 16.88 31.89
C LYS A 537 2.10 17.23 32.08
N LEU A 538 1.33 16.33 32.67
CA LEU A 538 -0.08 16.56 33.02
C LEU A 538 -0.24 17.70 34.06
N THR A 539 0.61 17.66 35.10
CA THR A 539 0.55 18.66 36.17
C THR A 539 0.98 20.05 35.71
N GLN A 540 1.89 20.14 34.73
CA GLN A 540 2.35 21.42 34.17
C GLN A 540 1.32 22.04 33.21
N SER A 541 0.61 21.24 32.44
CA SER A 541 -0.45 21.72 31.54
C SER A 541 -1.69 22.19 32.32
N SER A 542 -2.02 21.55 33.45
CA SER A 542 -3.13 21.96 34.32
C SER A 542 -2.83 23.18 35.19
N SER A 543 -1.56 23.59 35.34
CA SER A 543 -1.15 24.77 36.13
C SER A 543 -0.91 26.02 35.28
N SER A 544 -0.97 25.94 33.96
CA SER A 544 -0.77 27.04 33.02
C SER A 544 -2.09 27.58 32.42
N ASN A 545 -3.22 27.11 32.87
CA ASN A 545 -4.56 27.65 32.66
C ASN A 545 -5.06 28.24 34.00
#